data_52416cd8633b2ba36aa546cd5d56beec
#
_entry.id   52416cd8633b2ba36aa546cd5d56beec
#
_cell.length_a   1.000
_cell.length_b   1.000
_cell.length_c   1.000
_cell.angle_alpha   90.00
_cell.angle_beta   90.00
_cell.angle_gamma   90.00
#
_symmetry.space_group_name_H-M   'P 1'
#
loop_
_entity.id
_entity.type
_entity.pdbx_description
1 polymer ?
#
loop_
_entity_poly.entity_id
_entity_poly.type
_entity_poly.pdbx_seq_one_letter_code
_entity_poly.pdbx_strand_id
1 'polypeptide(L)'
;KVVPISSNYPFFFKPTQDGMERPKTELSYKVPSRRLTRKSIKETNEEDDQKGLDTTIDWKNTGDNSYDGEKLRLLVHDESGKWERPDNILNNWRVTKTCLRLGAKIVGKCMMGSTSNALKKGGGNFKKLYYDSDVRKRNRNGQTASGLYSLFIPMEWNFEGFIDVYGFPVFDNPEKPVKGIDGELIYSGVIEHWENEADGLRDNNDGLNEYYRQFPRSEKHAFRDEIAKSLFNLNKIYEQTDFNEDLTKSGYVTTGSFHWKNGVKDSEVQFSPNPNGRFRVSWLPPLNMQNNVIMKNGIKYPGNKDLGAFGCDSYDISGTVDGSGSNGALHGLTAFSMLASVPSSQFFLEYIARPQTAEIFFEDVLMSMIFYGMPILAENNKPRLLYHIKRRGYRGYSMNRPDKVRSKLSVTEKELGGIPNSSEDIKQAHAAAIESYIEDHVGLNENGDCGKMYFQRTLEDWAGFDINNRTKFDASISSGLAIMACQRHLYASKSTREVKKLDFGFSRYNNSGQSSKIIQ
;
A
#
# COMPACT_ATOMS: atom_id res chain seq x y z
N LYS A 1 10.74 3.51 -35.30
CA LYS A 1 10.98 2.06 -35.34
C LYS A 1 10.14 1.36 -36.44
N VAL A 2 8.86 1.70 -36.62
CA VAL A 2 7.95 1.03 -37.59
C VAL A 2 8.44 1.15 -39.05
N VAL A 3 8.88 2.34 -39.48
CA VAL A 3 9.32 2.59 -40.86
C VAL A 3 10.55 1.73 -41.24
N PRO A 4 11.63 1.66 -40.44
CA PRO A 4 12.75 0.77 -40.72
C PRO A 4 12.37 -0.71 -40.81
N ILE A 5 11.47 -1.17 -39.92
CA ILE A 5 10.97 -2.55 -39.94
C ILE A 5 10.24 -2.81 -41.26
N SER A 6 9.34 -1.92 -41.67
CA SER A 6 8.62 -2.03 -42.94
C SER A 6 9.58 -2.01 -44.16
N SER A 7 10.60 -1.16 -44.12
CA SER A 7 11.60 -1.06 -45.21
C SER A 7 12.44 -2.33 -45.38
N ASN A 8 12.77 -2.96 -44.25
CA ASN A 8 13.61 -4.16 -44.21
C ASN A 8 12.82 -5.49 -44.28
N TYR A 9 11.49 -5.42 -44.43
CA TYR A 9 10.68 -6.61 -44.56
C TYR A 9 11.05 -7.37 -45.84
N PRO A 10 11.11 -8.72 -45.85
CA PRO A 10 11.44 -9.50 -47.03
C PRO A 10 10.52 -9.15 -48.20
N PHE A 11 11.06 -8.97 -49.39
CA PHE A 11 10.31 -8.44 -50.52
C PHE A 11 9.04 -9.23 -50.84
N PHE A 12 9.07 -10.55 -50.69
CA PHE A 12 7.96 -11.47 -50.96
C PHE A 12 6.85 -11.43 -49.90
N PHE A 13 7.10 -10.82 -48.74
CA PHE A 13 6.09 -10.53 -47.74
C PHE A 13 5.74 -9.04 -47.61
N LYS A 14 6.48 -8.18 -48.32
CA LYS A 14 6.32 -6.74 -48.24
C LYS A 14 5.00 -6.32 -48.94
N PRO A 15 4.04 -5.75 -48.20
CA PRO A 15 2.79 -5.31 -48.82
C PRO A 15 3.04 -4.12 -49.76
N THR A 16 2.18 -3.95 -50.73
CA THR A 16 2.18 -2.78 -51.59
C THR A 16 1.93 -1.50 -50.76
N GLN A 17 2.84 -0.54 -50.88
CA GLN A 17 2.81 0.71 -50.12
C GLN A 17 2.47 1.89 -51.03
N ASP A 18 1.54 2.75 -50.57
CA ASP A 18 1.24 4.04 -51.18
C ASP A 18 1.99 5.15 -50.43
N GLY A 19 2.56 6.11 -51.16
CA GLY A 19 3.24 7.25 -50.60
C GLY A 19 4.76 7.15 -50.54
N MET A 20 5.39 7.92 -49.65
CA MET A 20 6.85 8.02 -49.52
C MET A 20 7.44 6.77 -48.85
N GLU A 21 8.65 6.37 -49.28
CA GLU A 21 9.40 5.28 -48.62
C GLU A 21 9.66 5.52 -47.13
N ARG A 22 9.79 6.79 -46.74
CA ARG A 22 10.03 7.21 -45.33
C ARG A 22 9.01 8.25 -44.90
N PRO A 23 7.79 7.84 -44.63
CA PRO A 23 6.74 8.77 -44.22
C PRO A 23 7.00 9.32 -42.82
N LYS A 24 6.52 10.55 -42.55
CA LYS A 24 6.65 11.22 -41.26
C LYS A 24 5.51 10.95 -40.29
N THR A 25 4.31 10.62 -40.84
CA THR A 25 3.07 10.57 -40.04
C THR A 25 2.30 9.27 -40.17
N GLU A 26 2.39 8.60 -41.34
CA GLU A 26 1.63 7.38 -41.60
C GLU A 26 2.31 6.47 -42.62
N LEU A 27 2.09 5.16 -42.50
CA LEU A 27 2.40 4.12 -43.48
C LEU A 27 1.09 3.59 -44.03
N SER A 28 0.87 3.75 -45.36
CA SER A 28 -0.34 3.29 -46.02
C SER A 28 -0.01 2.10 -46.92
N TYR A 29 -0.62 0.94 -46.63
CA TYR A 29 -0.52 -0.27 -47.43
C TYR A 29 -1.75 -0.42 -48.32
N LYS A 30 -1.89 0.52 -49.25
CA LYS A 30 -2.95 0.59 -50.25
C LYS A 30 -2.37 0.52 -51.64
N VAL A 31 -3.17 0.18 -52.60
CA VAL A 31 -2.80 0.33 -54.01
C VAL A 31 -2.56 1.83 -54.28
N PRO A 32 -1.40 2.22 -54.86
CA PRO A 32 -1.12 3.61 -55.15
C PRO A 32 -2.23 4.25 -55.99
N SER A 33 -2.77 5.36 -55.53
CA SER A 33 -3.77 6.13 -56.27
C SER A 33 -3.07 6.86 -57.39
N ARG A 34 -2.91 6.21 -58.54
CA ARG A 34 -2.45 6.86 -59.77
C ARG A 34 -3.56 7.80 -60.21
N ARG A 35 -3.24 9.05 -60.47
CA ARG A 35 -4.11 9.92 -61.27
C ARG A 35 -4.24 9.28 -62.67
N LEU A 36 -5.31 8.54 -62.87
CA LEU A 36 -5.62 7.89 -64.12
C LEU A 36 -5.88 8.97 -65.20
N THR A 37 -4.91 9.17 -66.07
CA THR A 37 -5.16 9.87 -67.33
C THR A 37 -5.96 8.92 -68.21
N ARG A 38 -6.86 9.47 -69.06
CA ARG A 38 -7.76 8.70 -69.97
C ARG A 38 -7.05 7.61 -70.80
N LYS A 39 -5.72 7.65 -71.00
CA LYS A 39 -4.91 6.64 -71.72
C LYS A 39 -4.57 5.42 -70.84
N SER A 40 -4.47 5.57 -69.50
CA SER A 40 -4.08 4.45 -68.65
C SER A 40 -5.26 3.56 -68.25
N ILE A 41 -6.48 3.98 -68.49
CA ILE A 41 -7.69 3.19 -68.19
C ILE A 41 -7.80 1.93 -69.06
N LYS A 42 -7.22 1.94 -70.29
CA LYS A 42 -7.23 0.77 -71.20
C LYS A 42 -6.13 -0.25 -70.89
N GLU A 43 -5.04 0.17 -70.23
CA GLU A 43 -3.92 -0.71 -69.89
C GLU A 43 -4.05 -1.31 -68.50
N THR A 44 -4.96 -0.77 -67.66
CA THR A 44 -5.11 -1.14 -66.24
C THR A 44 -6.01 -2.38 -66.04
N ASN A 45 -6.74 -2.82 -67.05
CA ASN A 45 -7.67 -3.95 -66.94
C ASN A 45 -6.99 -5.33 -66.81
N GLU A 46 -5.68 -5.42 -67.00
CA GLU A 46 -4.92 -6.67 -66.86
C GLU A 46 -4.01 -6.71 -65.60
N GLU A 47 -3.78 -5.54 -64.92
CA GLU A 47 -2.94 -5.46 -63.73
C GLU A 47 -3.73 -5.34 -62.41
N ASP A 48 -5.07 -5.38 -62.44
CA ASP A 48 -5.95 -5.06 -61.31
C ASP A 48 -6.12 -6.16 -60.28
N ASP A 49 -5.30 -7.20 -60.26
CA ASP A 49 -5.29 -8.28 -59.26
C ASP A 49 -4.39 -8.00 -58.07
N GLN A 50 -3.66 -6.90 -58.02
CA GLN A 50 -2.91 -6.49 -56.83
C GLN A 50 -3.81 -5.83 -55.80
N LYS A 51 -4.50 -6.64 -55.02
CA LYS A 51 -5.28 -6.16 -53.85
C LYS A 51 -4.34 -5.62 -52.77
N GLY A 52 -4.41 -4.30 -52.51
CA GLY A 52 -3.75 -3.70 -51.36
C GLY A 52 -4.37 -4.21 -50.05
N LEU A 53 -3.62 -4.14 -48.94
CA LEU A 53 -4.11 -4.54 -47.63
C LEU A 53 -5.16 -3.59 -47.05
N ASP A 54 -5.39 -2.43 -47.68
CA ASP A 54 -6.29 -1.36 -47.17
C ASP A 54 -6.03 -1.00 -45.71
N THR A 55 -4.77 -1.07 -45.31
CA THR A 55 -4.34 -0.83 -43.94
C THR A 55 -3.45 0.39 -43.87
N THR A 56 -3.74 1.26 -42.89
CA THR A 56 -2.88 2.41 -42.55
C THR A 56 -2.38 2.25 -41.15
N ILE A 57 -1.08 2.48 -40.94
CA ILE A 57 -0.43 2.59 -39.64
C ILE A 57 0.00 4.05 -39.49
N ASP A 58 -0.61 4.76 -38.59
CA ASP A 58 -0.27 6.16 -38.30
C ASP A 58 0.22 6.30 -36.84
N TRP A 59 0.86 7.42 -36.55
CA TRP A 59 1.32 7.77 -35.21
C TRP A 59 1.12 9.26 -34.96
N LYS A 60 0.74 9.57 -33.73
CA LYS A 60 0.47 10.93 -33.26
C LYS A 60 1.21 11.18 -31.95
N ASN A 61 1.50 12.44 -31.69
CA ASN A 61 2.01 12.85 -30.38
C ASN A 61 0.95 12.59 -29.32
N THR A 62 1.44 12.28 -28.10
CA THR A 62 0.60 12.04 -26.93
C THR A 62 -0.24 13.28 -26.58
N GLY A 63 -1.53 13.12 -26.45
CA GLY A 63 -2.49 14.15 -26.06
C GLY A 63 -3.81 13.52 -25.63
N ASP A 64 -4.58 14.22 -24.79
CA ASP A 64 -5.82 13.71 -24.22
C ASP A 64 -6.85 13.28 -25.28
N ASN A 65 -6.90 14.00 -26.40
CA ASN A 65 -7.85 13.79 -27.49
C ASN A 65 -7.21 13.20 -28.76
N SER A 66 -6.01 12.62 -28.65
CA SER A 66 -5.41 11.93 -29.80
C SER A 66 -6.31 10.79 -30.25
N TYR A 67 -6.59 10.72 -31.56
CA TYR A 67 -7.50 9.74 -32.19
C TYR A 67 -9.00 9.90 -31.85
N ASP A 68 -9.42 10.99 -31.20
CA ASP A 68 -10.83 11.19 -30.93
C ASP A 68 -11.66 11.21 -32.26
N GLY A 69 -12.78 10.48 -32.27
CA GLY A 69 -13.65 10.34 -33.43
C GLY A 69 -13.19 9.30 -34.47
N GLU A 70 -11.99 8.79 -34.40
CA GLU A 70 -11.48 7.76 -35.32
C GLU A 70 -11.98 6.35 -34.96
N LYS A 71 -11.88 5.40 -35.90
CA LYS A 71 -12.18 3.97 -35.68
C LYS A 71 -10.93 3.14 -35.91
N LEU A 72 -10.44 2.56 -34.84
CA LEU A 72 -9.15 1.86 -34.82
C LEU A 72 -9.36 0.35 -34.65
N ARG A 73 -8.51 -0.43 -35.35
CA ARG A 73 -8.44 -1.87 -35.19
C ARG A 73 -7.41 -2.26 -34.14
N LEU A 74 -6.32 -1.50 -34.06
CA LEU A 74 -5.28 -1.65 -33.06
C LEU A 74 -4.83 -0.26 -32.62
N LEU A 75 -4.74 -0.06 -31.33
CA LEU A 75 -4.17 1.12 -30.70
C LEU A 75 -2.99 0.68 -29.84
N VAL A 76 -1.83 1.28 -30.03
CA VAL A 76 -0.64 1.01 -29.21
C VAL A 76 -0.26 2.31 -28.48
N HIS A 77 -0.23 2.26 -27.17
CA HIS A 77 0.33 3.32 -26.33
C HIS A 77 1.75 2.90 -25.92
N ASP A 78 2.72 3.64 -26.38
CA ASP A 78 4.12 3.44 -26.03
C ASP A 78 4.48 4.29 -24.84
N GLU A 79 5.20 3.70 -23.88
CA GLU A 79 5.67 4.32 -22.65
C GLU A 79 4.62 5.13 -21.87
N SER A 80 3.40 4.63 -21.80
CA SER A 80 2.26 5.34 -21.19
C SER A 80 2.42 5.64 -19.70
N GLY A 81 3.27 4.91 -18.98
CA GLY A 81 3.64 5.18 -17.59
C GLY A 81 4.60 6.37 -17.41
N LYS A 82 5.18 6.87 -18.51
CA LYS A 82 6.14 7.99 -18.52
C LYS A 82 5.57 9.28 -19.11
N TRP A 83 4.28 9.35 -19.37
CA TRP A 83 3.68 10.57 -19.91
C TRP A 83 3.73 11.71 -18.91
N GLU A 84 4.31 12.84 -19.32
CA GLU A 84 4.68 13.96 -18.42
C GLU A 84 3.49 14.60 -17.69
N ARG A 85 2.31 14.64 -18.33
CA ARG A 85 1.10 15.22 -17.73
C ARG A 85 0.42 14.18 -16.84
N PRO A 86 0.21 14.47 -15.54
CA PRO A 86 -0.29 13.49 -14.57
C PRO A 86 -1.62 12.82 -14.96
N ASP A 87 -2.53 13.54 -15.60
CA ASP A 87 -3.88 13.03 -15.92
C ASP A 87 -3.99 12.43 -17.33
N ASN A 88 -2.95 12.54 -18.13
CA ASN A 88 -3.01 12.28 -19.56
C ASN A 88 -3.43 10.84 -19.90
N ILE A 89 -2.86 9.81 -19.27
CA ILE A 89 -3.18 8.40 -19.59
C ILE A 89 -4.63 8.03 -19.26
N LEU A 90 -5.16 8.49 -18.14
CA LEU A 90 -6.54 8.18 -17.75
C LEU A 90 -7.55 8.91 -18.64
N ASN A 91 -7.29 10.20 -18.94
CA ASN A 91 -8.12 11.00 -19.82
C ASN A 91 -8.06 10.48 -21.25
N ASN A 92 -6.86 10.23 -21.78
CA ASN A 92 -6.68 9.68 -23.11
C ASN A 92 -7.35 8.32 -23.25
N TRP A 93 -7.20 7.41 -22.28
CA TRP A 93 -7.86 6.10 -22.33
C TRP A 93 -9.38 6.21 -22.33
N ARG A 94 -9.96 7.14 -21.58
CA ARG A 94 -11.41 7.39 -21.57
C ARG A 94 -11.92 7.78 -22.96
N VAL A 95 -11.18 8.59 -23.71
CA VAL A 95 -11.49 8.99 -25.07
C VAL A 95 -11.22 7.86 -26.05
N THR A 96 -10.01 7.35 -26.10
CA THR A 96 -9.55 6.39 -27.11
C THR A 96 -10.21 5.01 -27.01
N LYS A 97 -10.69 4.63 -25.82
CA LYS A 97 -11.52 3.43 -25.63
C LYS A 97 -12.77 3.42 -26.54
N THR A 98 -13.32 4.59 -26.87
CA THR A 98 -14.48 4.69 -27.77
C THR A 98 -14.11 4.46 -29.24
N CYS A 99 -12.86 4.74 -29.61
CA CYS A 99 -12.35 4.53 -30.97
C CYS A 99 -12.26 3.04 -31.34
N LEU A 100 -12.17 2.16 -30.33
CA LEU A 100 -12.10 0.71 -30.50
C LEU A 100 -13.48 0.04 -30.60
N ARG A 101 -14.57 0.82 -30.65
CA ARG A 101 -15.93 0.31 -30.64
C ARG A 101 -16.75 0.81 -31.85
N LEU A 102 -17.65 -0.04 -32.27
CA LEU A 102 -18.71 0.27 -33.22
C LEU A 102 -20.05 0.06 -32.50
N GLY A 103 -20.57 1.12 -31.90
CA GLY A 103 -21.70 1.02 -31.01
C GLY A 103 -21.37 0.14 -29.79
N ALA A 104 -22.15 -0.90 -29.54
CA ALA A 104 -21.92 -1.84 -28.43
C ALA A 104 -20.81 -2.86 -28.72
N LYS A 105 -20.43 -3.06 -29.99
CA LYS A 105 -19.45 -4.08 -30.39
C LYS A 105 -18.02 -3.55 -30.27
N ILE A 106 -17.14 -4.28 -29.60
CA ILE A 106 -15.69 -4.04 -29.59
C ILE A 106 -15.12 -4.59 -30.90
N VAL A 107 -14.48 -3.74 -31.70
CA VAL A 107 -13.90 -4.10 -33.00
C VAL A 107 -12.39 -3.95 -33.04
N GLY A 108 -11.83 -3.17 -32.13
CA GLY A 108 -10.39 -2.93 -32.02
C GLY A 108 -9.81 -3.47 -30.70
N LYS A 109 -8.49 -3.54 -30.66
CA LYS A 109 -7.70 -3.94 -29.49
C LYS A 109 -6.76 -2.82 -29.08
N CYS A 110 -6.39 -2.77 -27.80
CA CYS A 110 -5.38 -1.85 -27.28
C CYS A 110 -4.26 -2.64 -26.62
N MET A 111 -3.03 -2.18 -26.84
CA MET A 111 -1.83 -2.62 -26.15
C MET A 111 -1.15 -1.40 -25.52
N MET A 112 -0.83 -1.47 -24.25
CA MET A 112 -0.08 -0.44 -23.53
C MET A 112 1.17 -1.08 -22.95
N GLY A 113 2.34 -0.68 -23.41
CA GLY A 113 3.64 -1.13 -22.89
C GLY A 113 4.36 0.03 -22.20
N SER A 114 4.86 -0.18 -21.00
CA SER A 114 5.64 0.83 -20.29
C SER A 114 6.38 0.26 -19.09
N THR A 115 7.51 0.87 -18.72
CA THR A 115 7.98 0.94 -17.34
C THR A 115 7.28 2.12 -16.64
N SER A 116 7.20 2.08 -15.31
CA SER A 116 6.56 3.17 -14.56
C SER A 116 7.52 4.33 -14.33
N ASN A 117 6.99 5.54 -14.28
CA ASN A 117 7.69 6.71 -13.75
C ASN A 117 7.35 6.91 -12.27
N ALA A 118 8.03 7.85 -11.60
CA ALA A 118 7.66 8.28 -10.26
C ALA A 118 6.17 8.67 -10.18
N LEU A 119 5.52 8.39 -9.05
CA LEU A 119 4.05 8.48 -8.95
C LEU A 119 3.52 9.87 -9.31
N LYS A 120 4.22 10.94 -8.94
CA LYS A 120 3.85 12.33 -9.25
C LYS A 120 4.17 12.77 -10.68
N LYS A 121 4.95 11.99 -11.43
CA LYS A 121 5.35 12.26 -12.82
C LYS A 121 4.60 11.39 -13.84
N GLY A 122 3.36 11.02 -13.54
CA GLY A 122 2.50 10.19 -14.39
C GLY A 122 2.38 8.73 -13.95
N GLY A 123 3.35 8.20 -13.18
CA GLY A 123 3.35 6.82 -12.68
C GLY A 123 2.14 6.49 -11.82
N GLY A 124 1.62 7.44 -11.02
CA GLY A 124 0.43 7.24 -10.19
C GLY A 124 -0.84 6.94 -10.98
N ASN A 125 -1.06 7.64 -12.11
CA ASN A 125 -2.20 7.38 -12.99
C ASN A 125 -2.05 6.07 -13.76
N PHE A 126 -0.83 5.74 -14.18
CA PHE A 126 -0.53 4.45 -14.80
C PHE A 126 -0.73 3.29 -13.80
N LYS A 127 -0.24 3.43 -12.57
CA LYS A 127 -0.49 2.49 -11.46
C LYS A 127 -1.98 2.25 -11.25
N LYS A 128 -2.78 3.32 -11.21
CA LYS A 128 -4.25 3.22 -11.08
C LYS A 128 -4.84 2.44 -12.25
N LEU A 129 -4.48 2.79 -13.48
CA LEU A 129 -4.97 2.09 -14.68
C LEU A 129 -4.58 0.61 -14.67
N TYR A 130 -3.36 0.29 -14.24
CA TYR A 130 -2.85 -1.07 -14.12
C TYR A 130 -3.68 -1.90 -13.15
N TYR A 131 -3.95 -1.40 -11.93
CA TYR A 131 -4.76 -2.11 -10.94
C TYR A 131 -6.26 -2.15 -11.28
N ASP A 132 -6.79 -1.15 -11.97
CA ASP A 132 -8.15 -1.17 -12.54
C ASP A 132 -8.28 -2.21 -13.68
N SER A 133 -7.16 -2.74 -14.17
CA SER A 133 -7.05 -3.76 -15.21
C SER A 133 -6.81 -5.18 -14.64
N ASP A 134 -6.83 -5.37 -13.32
CA ASP A 134 -6.58 -6.65 -12.66
C ASP A 134 -7.58 -7.73 -13.07
N VAL A 135 -7.09 -8.77 -13.73
CA VAL A 135 -7.91 -9.88 -14.25
C VAL A 135 -8.62 -10.68 -13.16
N ARG A 136 -8.16 -10.58 -11.91
CA ARG A 136 -8.77 -11.22 -10.73
C ARG A 136 -10.03 -10.48 -10.26
N LYS A 137 -10.18 -9.21 -10.65
CA LYS A 137 -11.29 -8.31 -10.27
C LYS A 137 -12.25 -8.05 -11.43
N ARG A 138 -12.78 -9.11 -12.03
CA ARG A 138 -13.75 -9.01 -13.12
C ARG A 138 -15.17 -8.86 -12.60
N ASN A 139 -15.97 -8.08 -13.34
CA ASN A 139 -17.41 -8.00 -13.12
C ASN A 139 -18.12 -9.29 -13.64
N ARG A 140 -19.45 -9.35 -13.47
CA ARG A 140 -20.26 -10.50 -13.93
C ARG A 140 -20.15 -10.78 -15.43
N ASN A 141 -19.77 -9.78 -16.23
CA ASN A 141 -19.59 -9.90 -17.69
C ASN A 141 -18.13 -10.24 -18.06
N GLY A 142 -17.27 -10.55 -17.10
CA GLY A 142 -15.88 -10.90 -17.31
C GLY A 142 -14.96 -9.70 -17.62
N GLN A 143 -15.42 -8.46 -17.44
CA GLN A 143 -14.66 -7.25 -17.74
C GLN A 143 -14.03 -6.67 -16.46
N THR A 144 -12.82 -6.13 -16.59
CA THR A 144 -12.17 -5.32 -15.56
C THR A 144 -12.76 -3.89 -15.53
N ALA A 145 -12.44 -3.11 -14.49
CA ALA A 145 -12.93 -1.74 -14.37
C ALA A 145 -12.47 -0.83 -15.53
N SER A 146 -11.22 -0.99 -16.00
CA SER A 146 -10.68 -0.26 -17.15
C SER A 146 -11.18 -0.80 -18.50
N GLY A 147 -11.48 -2.09 -18.57
CA GLY A 147 -11.72 -2.86 -19.81
C GLY A 147 -10.43 -3.39 -20.45
N LEU A 148 -9.26 -3.16 -19.85
CA LEU A 148 -7.96 -3.73 -20.19
C LEU A 148 -7.64 -4.91 -19.26
N TYR A 149 -6.59 -5.65 -19.60
CA TYR A 149 -6.07 -6.73 -18.76
C TYR A 149 -4.60 -6.44 -18.47
N SER A 150 -4.26 -6.31 -17.17
CA SER A 150 -2.87 -6.09 -16.76
C SER A 150 -2.05 -7.36 -16.91
N LEU A 151 -0.81 -7.19 -17.39
CA LEU A 151 0.23 -8.21 -17.45
C LEU A 151 1.51 -7.58 -16.93
N PHE A 152 2.14 -8.21 -15.94
CA PHE A 152 3.46 -7.86 -15.46
C PHE A 152 4.47 -8.85 -16.05
N ILE A 153 5.54 -8.31 -16.61
CA ILE A 153 6.67 -9.10 -17.09
C ILE A 153 7.88 -8.70 -16.24
N PRO A 154 8.36 -9.59 -15.37
CA PRO A 154 9.56 -9.34 -14.59
C PRO A 154 10.77 -9.12 -15.48
N MET A 155 11.71 -8.28 -15.05
CA MET A 155 12.87 -7.88 -15.84
C MET A 155 13.74 -9.06 -16.25
N GLU A 156 13.86 -10.08 -15.42
CA GLU A 156 14.68 -11.26 -15.63
C GLU A 156 14.28 -12.07 -16.86
N TRP A 157 13.06 -11.88 -17.38
CA TRP A 157 12.57 -12.58 -18.58
C TRP A 157 13.13 -12.03 -19.89
N ASN A 158 13.61 -10.80 -19.90
CA ASN A 158 14.05 -10.14 -21.14
C ASN A 158 15.21 -9.15 -20.90
N PHE A 159 16.13 -9.51 -20.00
CA PHE A 159 17.29 -8.67 -19.74
C PHE A 159 18.37 -8.92 -20.79
N GLU A 160 18.78 -7.87 -21.51
CA GLU A 160 19.81 -7.95 -22.56
C GLU A 160 21.13 -8.49 -21.97
N GLY A 161 21.81 -9.36 -22.71
CA GLY A 161 23.05 -10.01 -22.27
C GLY A 161 22.86 -11.28 -21.43
N PHE A 162 21.62 -11.61 -21.01
CA PHE A 162 21.32 -12.81 -20.23
C PHE A 162 20.31 -13.74 -20.93
N ILE A 163 20.25 -13.69 -22.26
CA ILE A 163 19.39 -14.56 -23.08
C ILE A 163 20.30 -15.51 -23.87
N ASP A 164 20.03 -16.80 -23.76
CA ASP A 164 20.79 -17.81 -24.47
C ASP A 164 20.49 -17.86 -25.99
N VAL A 165 21.27 -18.64 -26.76
CA VAL A 165 21.10 -18.78 -28.22
C VAL A 165 19.72 -19.34 -28.62
N TYR A 166 18.98 -19.94 -27.69
CA TYR A 166 17.66 -20.51 -27.92
C TYR A 166 16.54 -19.50 -27.54
N GLY A 167 16.90 -18.33 -27.01
CA GLY A 167 15.97 -17.30 -26.58
C GLY A 167 15.44 -17.49 -25.15
N PHE A 168 16.07 -18.31 -24.32
CA PHE A 168 15.68 -18.50 -22.92
C PHE A 168 16.53 -17.61 -21.99
N PRO A 169 15.93 -17.01 -20.96
CA PRO A 169 16.67 -16.25 -19.97
C PRO A 169 17.50 -17.16 -19.06
N VAL A 170 18.70 -16.72 -18.73
CA VAL A 170 19.61 -17.37 -17.78
C VAL A 170 19.37 -16.74 -16.40
N PHE A 171 18.48 -17.34 -15.59
CA PHE A 171 18.08 -16.78 -14.29
C PHE A 171 19.18 -16.89 -13.25
N ASP A 172 19.67 -18.11 -13.01
CA ASP A 172 20.67 -18.42 -12.00
C ASP A 172 22.05 -18.61 -12.65
N ASN A 173 23.09 -18.61 -11.83
CA ASN A 173 24.45 -18.85 -12.29
C ASN A 173 24.58 -20.23 -12.93
N PRO A 174 24.95 -20.33 -14.20
CA PRO A 174 25.08 -21.61 -14.86
C PRO A 174 26.33 -22.34 -14.38
N GLU A 175 26.28 -23.66 -14.21
CA GLU A 175 27.45 -24.49 -13.87
C GLU A 175 28.58 -24.40 -14.92
N LYS A 176 28.23 -24.14 -16.16
CA LYS A 176 29.15 -23.92 -17.29
C LYS A 176 28.67 -22.70 -18.08
N PRO A 177 29.59 -21.87 -18.59
CA PRO A 177 29.24 -20.73 -19.41
C PRO A 177 28.29 -21.10 -20.55
N VAL A 178 27.19 -20.35 -20.69
CA VAL A 178 26.17 -20.54 -21.72
C VAL A 178 26.39 -19.52 -22.82
N LYS A 179 26.24 -19.94 -24.09
CA LYS A 179 26.36 -19.03 -25.22
C LYS A 179 25.10 -18.15 -25.33
N GLY A 180 25.27 -16.84 -25.27
CA GLY A 180 24.22 -15.85 -25.45
C GLY A 180 23.78 -15.68 -26.90
N ILE A 181 22.62 -15.09 -27.11
CA ILE A 181 22.05 -14.79 -28.43
C ILE A 181 22.91 -13.79 -29.22
N ASP A 182 23.67 -12.94 -28.53
CA ASP A 182 24.65 -12.01 -29.08
C ASP A 182 25.98 -12.68 -29.47
N GLY A 183 26.16 -13.96 -29.10
CA GLY A 183 27.35 -14.76 -29.35
C GLY A 183 28.38 -14.72 -28.23
N GLU A 184 28.20 -13.90 -27.20
CA GLU A 184 29.04 -13.83 -26.01
C GLU A 184 28.73 -14.97 -25.02
N LEU A 185 29.64 -15.22 -24.07
CA LEU A 185 29.46 -16.26 -23.07
C LEU A 185 28.89 -15.63 -21.78
N ILE A 186 27.80 -16.19 -21.28
CA ILE A 186 27.12 -15.82 -20.05
C ILE A 186 27.70 -16.66 -18.91
N TYR A 187 28.34 -16.04 -17.93
CA TYR A 187 28.99 -16.67 -16.78
C TYR A 187 28.17 -16.59 -15.49
N SER A 188 27.30 -15.59 -15.36
CA SER A 188 26.44 -15.37 -14.19
C SER A 188 24.98 -15.27 -14.60
N GLY A 189 24.07 -15.50 -13.66
CA GLY A 189 22.64 -15.34 -13.87
C GLY A 189 22.21 -13.88 -13.76
N VAL A 190 21.08 -13.55 -14.40
CA VAL A 190 20.50 -12.21 -14.37
C VAL A 190 20.10 -11.76 -12.96
N ILE A 191 19.72 -12.71 -12.09
CA ILE A 191 19.32 -12.42 -10.71
C ILE A 191 20.50 -11.90 -9.90
N GLU A 192 21.66 -12.59 -9.95
CA GLU A 192 22.86 -12.13 -9.26
C GLU A 192 23.35 -10.79 -9.81
N HIS A 193 23.30 -10.59 -11.13
CA HIS A 193 23.65 -9.31 -11.73
C HIS A 193 22.77 -8.18 -11.18
N TRP A 194 21.45 -8.40 -11.15
CA TRP A 194 20.49 -7.41 -10.66
C TRP A 194 20.71 -7.09 -9.17
N GLU A 195 21.01 -8.11 -8.34
CA GLU A 195 21.28 -7.93 -6.92
C GLU A 195 22.58 -7.15 -6.68
N ASN A 196 23.62 -7.44 -7.44
CA ASN A 196 24.90 -6.72 -7.36
C ASN A 196 24.77 -5.25 -7.76
N GLU A 197 24.01 -4.94 -8.82
CA GLU A 197 23.72 -3.56 -9.22
C GLU A 197 22.89 -2.82 -8.15
N ALA A 198 21.89 -3.49 -7.59
CA ALA A 198 21.07 -2.92 -6.51
C ALA A 198 21.92 -2.66 -5.25
N ASP A 199 22.82 -3.58 -4.89
CA ASP A 199 23.75 -3.42 -3.78
C ASP A 199 24.70 -2.25 -3.97
N GLY A 200 25.19 -2.04 -5.19
CA GLY A 200 26.02 -0.89 -5.54
C GLY A 200 25.31 0.47 -5.39
N LEU A 201 23.97 0.45 -5.39
CA LEU A 201 23.15 1.66 -5.27
C LEU A 201 22.59 1.87 -3.84
N ARG A 202 22.91 1.03 -2.86
CA ARG A 202 22.36 1.12 -1.48
C ARG A 202 22.53 2.48 -0.83
N ASP A 203 23.66 3.14 -1.05
CA ASP A 203 23.93 4.47 -0.51
C ASP A 203 23.24 5.61 -1.28
N ASN A 204 22.72 5.31 -2.48
CA ASN A 204 21.99 6.23 -3.33
C ASN A 204 20.52 5.82 -3.45
N ASN A 205 19.73 6.22 -2.48
CA ASN A 205 18.35 5.83 -2.32
C ASN A 205 17.45 6.18 -3.52
N ASP A 206 17.62 7.34 -4.13
CA ASP A 206 16.85 7.73 -5.32
C ASP A 206 17.26 6.90 -6.53
N GLY A 207 18.56 6.66 -6.70
CA GLY A 207 19.09 5.80 -7.75
C GLY A 207 18.62 4.36 -7.62
N LEU A 208 18.59 3.82 -6.39
CA LEU A 208 18.09 2.48 -6.12
C LEU A 208 16.59 2.34 -6.48
N ASN A 209 15.74 3.30 -6.08
CA ASN A 209 14.32 3.24 -6.41
C ASN A 209 14.06 3.45 -7.91
N GLU A 210 14.88 4.27 -8.58
CA GLU A 210 14.81 4.41 -10.03
C GLU A 210 15.22 3.10 -10.72
N TYR A 211 16.27 2.46 -10.27
CA TYR A 211 16.72 1.15 -10.76
C TYR A 211 15.61 0.11 -10.64
N TYR A 212 14.96 0.01 -9.49
CA TYR A 212 13.83 -0.90 -9.28
C TYR A 212 12.64 -0.59 -10.20
N ARG A 213 12.34 0.68 -10.48
CA ARG A 213 11.29 1.04 -11.44
C ARG A 213 11.63 0.69 -12.88
N GLN A 214 12.90 0.82 -13.26
CA GLN A 214 13.35 0.52 -14.64
C GLN A 214 13.50 -0.99 -14.87
N PHE A 215 13.95 -1.71 -13.85
CA PHE A 215 14.23 -3.16 -13.90
C PHE A 215 13.47 -3.91 -12.80
N PRO A 216 12.12 -3.89 -12.84
CA PRO A 216 11.32 -4.44 -11.76
C PRO A 216 11.25 -5.96 -11.80
N ARG A 217 11.51 -6.61 -10.65
CA ARG A 217 11.26 -8.04 -10.43
C ARG A 217 9.86 -8.32 -9.89
N SER A 218 9.18 -7.28 -9.38
CA SER A 218 7.80 -7.36 -8.89
C SER A 218 6.99 -6.14 -9.31
N GLU A 219 5.65 -6.26 -9.29
CA GLU A 219 4.75 -5.13 -9.54
C GLU A 219 5.02 -3.95 -8.58
N LYS A 220 5.45 -4.25 -7.35
CA LYS A 220 5.76 -3.24 -6.34
C LYS A 220 7.04 -2.49 -6.66
N HIS A 221 8.06 -3.18 -7.16
CA HIS A 221 9.28 -2.53 -7.66
C HIS A 221 8.93 -1.52 -8.76
N ALA A 222 8.06 -1.92 -9.70
CA ALA A 222 7.65 -1.05 -10.81
C ALA A 222 6.97 0.24 -10.34
N PHE A 223 6.35 0.26 -9.16
CA PHE A 223 5.58 1.40 -8.64
C PHE A 223 6.17 2.06 -7.39
N ARG A 224 7.47 1.94 -7.16
CA ARG A 224 8.19 2.69 -6.11
C ARG A 224 8.17 4.20 -6.42
N ASP A 225 8.15 5.05 -5.38
CA ASP A 225 8.15 6.51 -5.54
C ASP A 225 9.54 7.12 -5.28
N GLU A 226 9.70 8.40 -5.56
CA GLU A 226 10.91 9.16 -5.27
C GLU A 226 11.00 9.50 -3.77
N ILE A 227 12.16 9.29 -3.16
CA ILE A 227 12.40 9.55 -1.72
C ILE A 227 12.35 11.02 -1.38
N ALA A 228 12.82 11.88 -2.28
CA ALA A 228 12.96 13.34 -2.04
C ALA A 228 11.67 14.06 -1.59
N LYS A 229 10.53 13.39 -1.61
CA LYS A 229 9.22 13.94 -1.22
C LYS A 229 8.51 13.15 -0.13
N SER A 230 9.09 12.07 0.36
CA SER A 230 8.55 11.33 1.49
C SER A 230 9.00 11.94 2.81
N LEU A 231 8.12 11.94 3.79
CA LEU A 231 8.44 12.35 5.15
C LEU A 231 9.24 11.26 5.90
N PHE A 232 9.08 10.00 5.48
CA PHE A 232 9.65 8.83 6.15
C PHE A 232 10.70 8.13 5.29
N ASN A 233 11.51 7.27 5.91
CA ASN A 233 12.52 6.47 5.24
C ASN A 233 11.88 5.39 4.35
N LEU A 234 11.72 5.70 3.07
CA LEU A 234 11.09 4.80 2.10
C LEU A 234 11.86 3.50 1.89
N ASN A 235 13.18 3.50 2.04
CA ASN A 235 13.96 2.27 1.85
C ASN A 235 13.57 1.22 2.87
N LYS A 236 13.55 1.57 4.15
CA LYS A 236 13.11 0.66 5.22
C LYS A 236 11.68 0.17 5.01
N ILE A 237 10.80 1.06 4.56
CA ILE A 237 9.41 0.69 4.23
C ILE A 237 9.37 -0.32 3.08
N TYR A 238 10.16 -0.12 2.03
CA TYR A 238 10.19 -1.02 0.88
C TYR A 238 10.87 -2.34 1.19
N GLU A 239 11.97 -2.36 1.93
CA GLU A 239 12.60 -3.59 2.44
C GLU A 239 11.63 -4.44 3.24
N GLN A 240 10.88 -3.81 4.17
CA GLN A 240 9.83 -4.47 4.93
C GLN A 240 8.70 -4.99 4.06
N THR A 241 8.33 -4.22 3.03
CA THR A 241 7.30 -4.58 2.06
C THR A 241 7.69 -5.83 1.29
N ASP A 242 8.92 -5.88 0.79
CA ASP A 242 9.46 -7.02 0.04
C ASP A 242 9.54 -8.27 0.92
N PHE A 243 10.02 -8.12 2.15
CA PHE A 243 10.04 -9.20 3.14
C PHE A 243 8.64 -9.75 3.44
N ASN A 244 7.65 -8.89 3.59
CA ASN A 244 6.28 -9.30 3.87
C ASN A 244 5.62 -10.07 2.73
N GLU A 245 6.06 -9.92 1.48
CA GLU A 245 5.54 -10.71 0.36
C GLU A 245 5.80 -12.20 0.55
N ASP A 246 6.98 -12.56 1.03
CA ASP A 246 7.32 -13.94 1.32
C ASP A 246 6.55 -14.47 2.53
N LEU A 247 6.32 -13.62 3.54
CA LEU A 247 5.56 -13.96 4.74
C LEU A 247 4.04 -14.11 4.49
N THR A 248 3.47 -13.39 3.55
CA THR A 248 2.04 -13.56 3.18
C THR A 248 1.76 -14.98 2.69
N LYS A 249 2.75 -15.64 2.11
CA LYS A 249 2.68 -17.05 1.73
C LYS A 249 2.76 -17.99 2.95
N SER A 250 3.29 -17.53 4.07
CA SER A 250 3.51 -18.33 5.29
C SER A 250 2.45 -18.18 6.38
N GLY A 251 1.44 -17.29 6.20
CA GLY A 251 0.29 -17.16 7.11
C GLY A 251 0.55 -16.39 8.41
N TYR A 252 1.54 -15.51 8.45
CA TYR A 252 1.83 -14.67 9.64
C TYR A 252 0.72 -13.67 9.99
N VAL A 253 -0.14 -13.33 9.04
CA VAL A 253 -1.29 -12.44 9.25
C VAL A 253 -2.58 -13.19 8.96
N THR A 254 -3.44 -13.29 9.95
CA THR A 254 -4.75 -13.92 9.84
C THR A 254 -5.83 -12.85 9.69
N THR A 255 -6.66 -12.98 8.65
CA THR A 255 -7.85 -12.15 8.50
C THR A 255 -9.00 -12.76 9.29
N GLY A 256 -9.76 -11.91 10.02
CA GLY A 256 -10.84 -12.42 10.85
C GLY A 256 -11.80 -11.37 11.36
N SER A 257 -12.67 -11.78 12.26
CA SER A 257 -13.68 -10.94 12.90
C SER A 257 -13.79 -11.23 14.38
N PHE A 258 -14.02 -10.18 15.19
CA PHE A 258 -14.41 -10.34 16.59
C PHE A 258 -15.92 -10.42 16.71
N HIS A 259 -16.39 -11.19 17.66
CA HIS A 259 -17.82 -11.33 17.97
C HIS A 259 -18.02 -11.60 19.46
N TRP A 260 -19.17 -11.20 19.95
CA TRP A 260 -19.59 -11.49 21.30
C TRP A 260 -19.91 -12.98 21.46
N LYS A 261 -19.46 -13.60 22.53
CA LYS A 261 -19.77 -14.99 22.86
C LYS A 261 -21.29 -15.21 22.88
N ASN A 262 -21.76 -16.15 22.11
CA ASN A 262 -23.20 -16.45 21.93
C ASN A 262 -24.05 -15.25 21.47
N GLY A 263 -23.45 -14.23 20.86
CA GLY A 263 -24.15 -13.02 20.43
C GLY A 263 -24.60 -12.07 21.55
N VAL A 264 -24.22 -12.33 22.80
CA VAL A 264 -24.61 -11.54 23.96
C VAL A 264 -23.65 -10.37 24.14
N LYS A 265 -24.13 -9.15 23.95
CA LYS A 265 -23.31 -7.93 24.14
C LYS A 265 -22.77 -7.81 25.56
N ASP A 266 -21.55 -7.28 25.68
CA ASP A 266 -20.79 -7.09 26.93
C ASP A 266 -20.43 -8.41 27.66
N SER A 267 -20.54 -9.55 26.96
CA SER A 267 -19.98 -10.84 27.38
C SER A 267 -18.49 -10.96 27.02
N GLU A 268 -17.95 -12.17 27.00
CA GLU A 268 -16.61 -12.42 26.45
C GLU A 268 -16.60 -12.21 24.93
N VAL A 269 -15.49 -11.72 24.42
CA VAL A 269 -15.25 -11.56 22.97
C VAL A 269 -14.41 -12.73 22.47
N GLN A 270 -14.76 -13.24 21.30
CA GLN A 270 -14.06 -14.31 20.61
C GLN A 270 -13.58 -13.81 19.25
N PHE A 271 -12.40 -14.28 18.82
CA PHE A 271 -11.88 -14.06 17.46
C PHE A 271 -12.13 -15.30 16.61
N SER A 272 -12.63 -15.09 15.40
CA SER A 272 -12.79 -16.16 14.40
C SER A 272 -12.07 -15.79 13.12
N PRO A 273 -11.19 -16.66 12.60
CA PRO A 273 -10.63 -16.52 11.27
C PRO A 273 -11.76 -16.46 10.21
N ASN A 274 -11.72 -15.46 9.35
CA ASN A 274 -12.70 -15.25 8.30
C ASN A 274 -12.04 -14.49 7.14
N PRO A 275 -11.95 -15.05 5.93
CA PRO A 275 -11.34 -14.39 4.78
C PRO A 275 -11.99 -13.06 4.42
N ASN A 276 -13.28 -12.88 4.73
CA ASN A 276 -14.03 -11.65 4.53
C ASN A 276 -14.06 -10.73 5.77
N GLY A 277 -13.30 -11.07 6.81
CA GLY A 277 -13.18 -10.29 8.04
C GLY A 277 -12.53 -8.94 7.79
N ARG A 278 -12.82 -7.98 8.65
CA ARG A 278 -12.27 -6.63 8.56
C ARG A 278 -10.94 -6.45 9.30
N PHE A 279 -10.62 -7.38 10.21
CA PHE A 279 -9.40 -7.34 11.00
C PHE A 279 -8.30 -8.17 10.35
N ARG A 280 -7.08 -7.68 10.43
CA ARG A 280 -5.84 -8.39 10.14
C ARG A 280 -5.05 -8.48 11.43
N VAL A 281 -4.69 -9.69 11.82
CA VAL A 281 -4.09 -9.98 13.12
C VAL A 281 -2.82 -10.81 12.93
N SER A 282 -1.71 -10.36 13.49
CA SER A 282 -0.43 -11.09 13.51
C SER A 282 -0.13 -11.79 14.83
N TRP A 283 -0.83 -11.41 15.89
CA TRP A 283 -0.68 -12.04 17.21
C TRP A 283 -2.00 -12.03 17.98
N LEU A 284 -2.31 -13.16 18.60
CA LEU A 284 -3.42 -13.30 19.54
C LEU A 284 -2.86 -13.54 20.94
N PRO A 285 -3.40 -12.86 21.97
CA PRO A 285 -2.93 -13.05 23.33
C PRO A 285 -3.27 -14.46 23.84
N PRO A 286 -2.43 -15.05 24.72
CA PRO A 286 -2.75 -16.30 25.41
C PRO A 286 -4.11 -16.23 26.12
N LEU A 287 -4.76 -17.36 26.30
CA LEU A 287 -6.12 -17.45 26.89
C LEU A 287 -6.27 -16.72 28.24
N ASN A 288 -5.25 -16.77 29.07
CA ASN A 288 -5.22 -16.11 30.38
C ASN A 288 -5.12 -14.58 30.30
N MET A 289 -4.78 -14.03 29.12
CA MET A 289 -4.70 -12.59 28.86
C MET A 289 -5.91 -12.08 28.06
N GLN A 290 -6.73 -12.98 27.50
CA GLN A 290 -7.92 -12.60 26.75
C GLN A 290 -9.03 -12.13 27.69
N ASN A 291 -9.80 -11.13 27.24
CA ASN A 291 -10.93 -10.57 27.97
C ASN A 291 -10.62 -10.14 29.42
N ASN A 292 -9.38 -9.71 29.66
CA ASN A 292 -8.94 -9.30 30.98
C ASN A 292 -9.50 -7.89 31.29
N VAL A 293 -10.63 -7.84 31.98
CA VAL A 293 -11.37 -6.63 32.34
C VAL A 293 -11.38 -6.47 33.87
N ILE A 294 -10.96 -5.31 34.35
CA ILE A 294 -10.95 -4.97 35.77
C ILE A 294 -12.10 -3.99 36.07
N MET A 295 -12.99 -4.35 36.98
CA MET A 295 -14.08 -3.47 37.43
C MET A 295 -13.63 -2.63 38.63
N LYS A 296 -13.77 -1.30 38.55
CA LYS A 296 -13.53 -0.35 39.66
C LYS A 296 -14.62 0.72 39.68
N ASN A 297 -15.34 0.82 40.76
CA ASN A 297 -16.41 1.84 40.97
C ASN A 297 -17.43 1.90 39.79
N GLY A 298 -17.83 0.73 39.27
CA GLY A 298 -18.79 0.63 38.16
C GLY A 298 -18.21 0.94 36.78
N ILE A 299 -16.91 1.23 36.68
CA ILE A 299 -16.23 1.49 35.40
C ILE A 299 -15.30 0.31 35.10
N LYS A 300 -15.34 -0.13 33.83
CA LYS A 300 -14.48 -1.19 33.32
C LYS A 300 -13.12 -0.62 32.86
N TYR A 301 -12.03 -1.25 33.28
CA TYR A 301 -10.65 -0.89 32.93
C TYR A 301 -9.94 -2.06 32.23
N PRO A 302 -8.97 -1.76 31.35
CA PRO A 302 -8.15 -2.81 30.72
C PRO A 302 -7.23 -3.48 31.75
N GLY A 303 -7.24 -4.81 31.81
CA GLY A 303 -6.35 -5.58 32.70
C GLY A 303 -4.91 -5.64 32.20
N ASN A 304 -4.72 -5.59 30.89
CA ASN A 304 -3.43 -5.65 30.21
C ASN A 304 -2.91 -4.25 29.80
N LYS A 305 -3.22 -3.23 30.56
CA LYS A 305 -2.97 -1.81 30.23
C LYS A 305 -1.49 -1.48 29.95
N ASP A 306 -0.55 -2.31 30.44
CA ASP A 306 0.89 -2.07 30.32
C ASP A 306 1.53 -2.91 29.21
N LEU A 307 0.79 -3.84 28.58
CA LEU A 307 1.30 -4.67 27.49
C LEU A 307 1.27 -3.99 26.12
N GLY A 308 0.45 -2.99 25.96
CA GLY A 308 0.30 -2.28 24.69
C GLY A 308 -0.90 -1.34 24.70
N ALA A 309 -1.19 -0.78 23.54
CA ALA A 309 -2.32 0.12 23.36
C ALA A 309 -2.83 0.11 21.90
N PHE A 310 -4.06 0.57 21.74
CA PHE A 310 -4.66 0.84 20.44
C PHE A 310 -4.57 2.32 20.09
N GLY A 311 -4.36 2.62 18.81
CA GLY A 311 -4.56 3.94 18.23
C GLY A 311 -5.72 3.91 17.24
N CYS A 312 -6.58 4.91 17.27
CA CYS A 312 -7.80 4.92 16.44
C CYS A 312 -8.04 6.28 15.79
N ASP A 313 -8.22 6.25 14.47
CA ASP A 313 -8.84 7.32 13.70
C ASP A 313 -10.29 6.93 13.40
N SER A 314 -11.25 7.68 13.96
CA SER A 314 -12.67 7.38 13.85
C SER A 314 -13.37 8.33 12.88
N TYR A 315 -14.56 7.94 12.41
CA TYR A 315 -15.46 8.81 11.67
C TYR A 315 -16.83 8.88 12.34
N ASP A 316 -17.49 10.04 12.21
CA ASP A 316 -18.78 10.29 12.88
C ASP A 316 -19.99 9.98 12.00
N ILE A 317 -19.88 10.15 10.67
CA ILE A 317 -21.00 10.04 9.72
C ILE A 317 -20.70 8.93 8.71
N SER A 318 -21.66 8.03 8.53
CA SER A 318 -21.52 6.87 7.63
C SER A 318 -21.64 7.24 6.14
N GLY A 319 -22.47 8.24 5.81
CA GLY A 319 -22.70 8.71 4.45
C GLY A 319 -21.80 9.89 4.09
N THR A 320 -21.31 9.88 2.84
CA THR A 320 -20.66 11.04 2.22
C THR A 320 -21.38 11.37 0.92
N VAL A 321 -21.50 12.64 0.61
CA VAL A 321 -22.20 13.13 -0.59
C VAL A 321 -21.53 12.58 -1.87
N ASP A 322 -20.21 12.38 -1.83
CA ASP A 322 -19.41 11.99 -3.00
C ASP A 322 -18.93 10.52 -2.98
N GLY A 323 -19.37 9.70 -2.03
CA GLY A 323 -18.94 8.29 -1.91
C GLY A 323 -17.46 8.08 -1.54
N SER A 324 -16.67 9.16 -1.34
CA SER A 324 -15.22 9.15 -1.07
C SER A 324 -14.89 9.40 0.41
N GLY A 325 -15.68 8.85 1.33
CA GLY A 325 -15.44 9.03 2.77
C GLY A 325 -14.19 8.32 3.28
N SER A 326 -13.45 8.96 4.22
CA SER A 326 -12.37 8.34 5.00
C SER A 326 -12.82 7.03 5.63
N ASN A 327 -11.93 6.05 5.71
CA ASN A 327 -12.15 4.83 6.46
C ASN A 327 -12.07 5.08 7.96
N GLY A 328 -12.63 4.19 8.77
CA GLY A 328 -12.21 4.06 10.15
C GLY A 328 -10.95 3.19 10.20
N ALA A 329 -9.96 3.60 10.98
CA ALA A 329 -8.73 2.87 11.15
C ALA A 329 -8.42 2.63 12.62
N LEU A 330 -7.96 1.40 12.93
CA LEU A 330 -7.54 0.99 14.26
C LEU A 330 -6.26 0.16 14.15
N HIS A 331 -5.26 0.51 14.92
CA HIS A 331 -4.03 -0.26 15.03
C HIS A 331 -3.77 -0.64 16.49
N GLY A 332 -3.34 -1.88 16.70
CA GLY A 332 -2.87 -2.36 18.01
C GLY A 332 -1.36 -2.54 17.98
N LEU A 333 -0.68 -1.95 18.96
CA LEU A 333 0.77 -2.03 19.14
C LEU A 333 1.09 -2.57 20.53
N THR A 334 1.98 -3.55 20.64
CA THR A 334 2.54 -3.96 21.92
C THR A 334 3.64 -2.99 22.36
N ALA A 335 3.71 -2.70 23.64
CA ALA A 335 4.82 -1.97 24.23
C ALA A 335 6.09 -2.86 24.24
N PHE A 336 7.24 -2.27 24.57
CA PHE A 336 8.44 -3.05 24.84
C PHE A 336 8.16 -4.07 25.94
N SER A 337 8.45 -5.33 25.67
CA SER A 337 8.20 -6.44 26.57
C SER A 337 9.36 -7.43 26.57
N MET A 338 9.74 -7.90 27.75
CA MET A 338 10.70 -9.00 27.93
C MET A 338 10.00 -10.36 28.10
N LEU A 339 8.66 -10.40 28.06
CA LEU A 339 7.87 -11.62 28.17
C LEU A 339 7.90 -12.39 26.85
N ALA A 340 8.30 -13.64 26.87
CA ALA A 340 8.36 -14.49 25.66
C ALA A 340 7.00 -14.71 24.97
N SER A 341 5.89 -14.59 25.71
CA SER A 341 4.53 -14.76 25.18
C SER A 341 3.93 -13.50 24.55
N VAL A 342 4.61 -12.35 24.67
CA VAL A 342 4.14 -11.06 24.14
C VAL A 342 5.19 -10.51 23.18
N PRO A 343 4.85 -10.26 21.91
CA PRO A 343 5.78 -9.62 20.99
C PRO A 343 6.16 -8.23 21.52
N SER A 344 7.42 -7.86 21.36
CA SER A 344 7.95 -6.57 21.84
C SER A 344 7.90 -5.54 20.74
N SER A 345 7.33 -4.37 21.00
CA SER A 345 7.27 -3.22 20.08
C SER A 345 6.74 -3.59 18.68
N GLN A 346 5.74 -4.47 18.60
CA GLN A 346 5.20 -5.00 17.34
C GLN A 346 3.75 -4.61 17.14
N PHE A 347 3.40 -4.15 15.93
CA PHE A 347 2.02 -4.05 15.53
C PHE A 347 1.40 -5.44 15.42
N PHE A 348 0.32 -5.68 16.14
CA PHE A 348 -0.34 -6.99 16.18
C PHE A 348 -1.72 -6.99 15.53
N LEU A 349 -2.33 -5.82 15.29
CA LEU A 349 -3.65 -5.69 14.70
C LEU A 349 -3.72 -4.48 13.79
N GLU A 350 -4.30 -4.69 12.61
CA GLU A 350 -4.72 -3.66 11.65
C GLU A 350 -6.21 -3.82 11.34
N TYR A 351 -6.94 -2.71 11.39
CA TYR A 351 -8.30 -2.59 10.86
C TYR A 351 -8.37 -1.30 10.03
N ILE A 352 -8.71 -1.42 8.77
CA ILE A 352 -8.92 -0.29 7.86
C ILE A 352 -10.16 -0.63 7.03
N ALA A 353 -11.31 -0.10 7.44
CA ALA A 353 -12.58 -0.36 6.76
C ALA A 353 -13.61 0.74 7.05
N ARG A 354 -14.59 0.82 6.16
CA ARG A 354 -15.78 1.66 6.33
C ARG A 354 -17.03 0.78 6.23
N PRO A 355 -17.49 0.20 7.36
CA PRO A 355 -18.75 -0.55 7.38
C PRO A 355 -19.96 0.36 7.10
N GLN A 356 -21.12 -0.26 6.85
CA GLN A 356 -22.35 0.44 6.48
C GLN A 356 -22.79 1.51 7.47
N THR A 357 -22.53 1.30 8.77
CA THR A 357 -22.82 2.28 9.82
C THR A 357 -21.61 2.48 10.71
N ALA A 358 -21.48 3.70 11.28
CA ALA A 358 -20.40 4.02 12.22
C ALA A 358 -20.52 3.20 13.52
N GLU A 359 -21.72 2.82 13.91
CA GLU A 359 -21.99 1.98 15.08
C GLU A 359 -21.36 0.58 14.96
N ILE A 360 -21.32 0.00 13.75
CA ILE A 360 -20.62 -1.27 13.49
C ILE A 360 -19.11 -1.10 13.73
N PHE A 361 -18.53 -0.01 13.24
CA PHE A 361 -17.14 0.31 13.50
C PHE A 361 -16.85 0.49 15.00
N PHE A 362 -17.71 1.23 15.70
CA PHE A 362 -17.55 1.44 17.14
C PHE A 362 -17.63 0.15 17.96
N GLU A 363 -18.50 -0.76 17.54
CA GLU A 363 -18.64 -2.08 18.18
C GLU A 363 -17.43 -2.97 17.87
N ASP A 364 -16.91 -2.96 16.63
CA ASP A 364 -15.68 -3.66 16.26
C ASP A 364 -14.48 -3.17 17.10
N VAL A 365 -14.31 -1.85 17.23
CA VAL A 365 -13.27 -1.25 18.07
C VAL A 365 -13.43 -1.68 19.54
N LEU A 366 -14.65 -1.62 20.08
CA LEU A 366 -14.91 -1.99 21.46
C LEU A 366 -14.59 -3.47 21.73
N MET A 367 -15.03 -4.37 20.84
CA MET A 367 -14.73 -5.80 20.97
C MET A 367 -13.22 -6.08 20.93
N SER A 368 -12.47 -5.45 20.03
CA SER A 368 -11.01 -5.67 19.95
C SER A 368 -10.31 -5.20 21.23
N MET A 369 -10.67 -4.02 21.77
CA MET A 369 -10.11 -3.53 23.03
C MET A 369 -10.38 -4.48 24.22
N ILE A 370 -11.59 -5.02 24.31
CA ILE A 370 -11.99 -5.95 25.37
C ILE A 370 -11.22 -7.27 25.24
N PHE A 371 -11.16 -7.83 24.03
CA PHE A 371 -10.47 -9.08 23.77
C PHE A 371 -8.99 -9.03 24.18
N TYR A 372 -8.29 -7.96 23.81
CA TYR A 372 -6.88 -7.78 24.19
C TYR A 372 -6.69 -7.24 25.61
N GLY A 373 -7.74 -6.70 26.22
CA GLY A 373 -7.65 -6.05 27.54
C GLY A 373 -6.73 -4.83 27.56
N MET A 374 -6.59 -4.11 26.44
CA MET A 374 -5.66 -2.99 26.27
C MET A 374 -6.40 -1.65 26.07
N PRO A 375 -5.79 -0.52 26.51
CA PRO A 375 -6.37 0.81 26.37
C PRO A 375 -6.29 1.32 24.92
N ILE A 376 -7.06 2.39 24.63
CA ILE A 376 -7.10 3.06 23.35
C ILE A 376 -6.82 4.57 23.47
N LEU A 377 -6.00 5.09 22.56
CA LEU A 377 -5.85 6.51 22.27
C LEU A 377 -6.56 6.82 20.95
N ALA A 378 -7.68 7.48 21.02
CA ALA A 378 -8.46 7.86 19.86
C ALA A 378 -8.43 9.36 19.62
N GLU A 379 -8.60 9.76 18.35
CA GLU A 379 -8.81 11.16 18.01
C GLU A 379 -10.13 11.67 18.63
N ASN A 380 -10.11 12.84 19.30
CA ASN A 380 -11.29 13.40 19.95
C ASN A 380 -11.99 14.50 19.15
N ASN A 381 -11.49 14.86 17.97
CA ASN A 381 -12.14 15.79 17.04
C ASN A 381 -13.48 15.22 16.54
N LYS A 382 -13.60 13.87 16.54
CA LYS A 382 -14.80 13.12 16.19
C LYS A 382 -15.21 12.25 17.39
N PRO A 383 -15.94 12.79 18.36
CA PRO A 383 -16.06 12.21 19.70
C PRO A 383 -17.09 11.08 19.82
N ARG A 384 -17.85 10.72 18.77
CA ARG A 384 -18.92 9.71 18.85
C ARG A 384 -18.44 8.36 19.34
N LEU A 385 -17.25 7.90 18.89
CA LEU A 385 -16.63 6.66 19.37
C LEU A 385 -16.39 6.73 20.88
N LEU A 386 -15.81 7.82 21.38
CA LEU A 386 -15.51 8.00 22.81
C LEU A 386 -16.79 8.05 23.65
N TYR A 387 -17.86 8.68 23.17
CA TYR A 387 -19.18 8.64 23.80
C TYR A 387 -19.77 7.22 23.81
N HIS A 388 -19.58 6.44 22.73
CA HIS A 388 -20.02 5.05 22.68
C HIS A 388 -19.32 4.20 23.74
N ILE A 389 -17.98 4.29 23.82
CA ILE A 389 -17.14 3.61 24.81
C ILE A 389 -17.58 3.99 26.23
N LYS A 390 -17.81 5.29 26.50
CA LYS A 390 -18.25 5.77 27.82
C LYS A 390 -19.64 5.23 28.17
N ARG A 391 -20.62 5.31 27.26
CA ARG A 391 -22.00 4.83 27.49
C ARG A 391 -22.05 3.33 27.80
N ARG A 392 -21.15 2.55 27.22
CA ARG A 392 -21.04 1.11 27.47
C ARG A 392 -20.30 0.78 28.77
N GLY A 393 -19.87 1.78 29.55
CA GLY A 393 -19.18 1.59 30.82
C GLY A 393 -17.67 1.31 30.71
N TYR A 394 -17.07 1.49 29.52
CA TYR A 394 -15.66 1.24 29.24
C TYR A 394 -14.80 2.52 29.22
N ARG A 395 -15.24 3.60 29.87
CA ARG A 395 -14.45 4.85 29.92
C ARG A 395 -13.01 4.62 30.39
N GLY A 396 -12.76 3.62 31.24
CA GLY A 396 -11.44 3.28 31.73
C GLY A 396 -10.46 2.81 30.65
N TYR A 397 -10.96 2.37 29.49
CA TYR A 397 -10.14 2.00 28.33
C TYR A 397 -9.66 3.20 27.52
N SER A 398 -10.41 4.31 27.51
CA SER A 398 -10.03 5.51 26.78
C SER A 398 -8.92 6.26 27.51
N MET A 399 -7.75 6.36 26.87
CA MET A 399 -6.59 7.09 27.38
C MET A 399 -6.82 8.59 27.31
N ASN A 400 -6.26 9.32 28.27
CA ASN A 400 -6.04 10.74 28.11
C ASN A 400 -4.79 10.97 27.25
N ARG A 401 -4.70 12.14 26.63
CA ARG A 401 -3.52 12.49 25.82
C ARG A 401 -2.22 12.38 26.65
N PRO A 402 -1.17 11.75 26.08
CA PRO A 402 0.05 11.45 26.82
C PRO A 402 0.94 12.67 27.10
N ASP A 403 0.83 13.73 26.27
CA ASP A 403 1.66 14.94 26.31
C ASP A 403 1.28 15.94 27.41
N LYS A 404 0.13 15.76 28.09
CA LYS A 404 -0.33 16.65 29.15
C LYS A 404 -0.59 15.95 30.46
N VAL A 405 -0.18 16.61 31.54
CA VAL A 405 -0.55 16.19 32.90
C VAL A 405 -2.06 16.34 33.11
N ARG A 406 -2.67 15.35 33.77
CA ARG A 406 -4.13 15.30 34.01
C ARG A 406 -4.73 16.58 34.58
N SER A 407 -3.98 17.33 35.42
CA SER A 407 -4.42 18.61 35.96
C SER A 407 -4.65 19.68 34.91
N LYS A 408 -3.91 19.65 33.82
CA LYS A 408 -3.97 20.62 32.72
C LYS A 408 -4.99 20.26 31.61
N LEU A 409 -5.67 19.10 31.72
CA LEU A 409 -6.69 18.68 30.77
C LEU A 409 -8.00 19.47 30.98
N SER A 410 -8.70 19.74 29.89
CA SER A 410 -10.05 20.29 29.92
C SER A 410 -11.04 19.31 30.57
N VAL A 411 -12.23 19.81 30.94
CA VAL A 411 -13.29 18.96 31.52
C VAL A 411 -13.69 17.86 30.55
N THR A 412 -13.86 18.18 29.27
CA THR A 412 -14.23 17.23 28.23
C THR A 412 -13.12 16.16 28.00
N GLU A 413 -11.85 16.55 27.98
CA GLU A 413 -10.74 15.61 27.88
C GLU A 413 -10.66 14.66 29.08
N LYS A 414 -10.94 15.14 30.29
CA LYS A 414 -11.02 14.27 31.48
C LYS A 414 -12.21 13.31 31.41
N GLU A 415 -13.32 13.77 30.86
CA GLU A 415 -14.56 13.01 30.78
C GLU A 415 -14.54 11.93 29.73
N LEU A 416 -14.03 12.21 28.53
CA LEU A 416 -14.03 11.31 27.36
C LEU A 416 -12.66 10.66 27.11
N GLY A 417 -11.57 11.35 27.34
CA GLY A 417 -10.23 10.99 26.91
C GLY A 417 -9.96 11.39 25.46
N GLY A 418 -9.02 10.70 24.83
CA GLY A 418 -8.59 10.96 23.47
C GLY A 418 -7.59 12.12 23.35
N ILE A 419 -7.18 12.43 22.12
CA ILE A 419 -6.22 13.46 21.77
C ILE A 419 -6.76 14.32 20.62
N PRO A 420 -6.68 15.66 20.68
CA PRO A 420 -7.02 16.50 19.54
C PRO A 420 -5.89 16.42 18.50
N ASN A 421 -6.23 16.16 17.25
CA ASN A 421 -5.26 16.00 16.18
C ASN A 421 -5.17 17.20 15.24
N SER A 422 -5.58 18.39 15.72
CA SER A 422 -5.68 19.62 14.94
C SER A 422 -4.52 20.60 15.15
N SER A 423 -3.79 20.51 16.28
CA SER A 423 -2.67 21.41 16.55
C SER A 423 -1.42 20.97 15.84
N GLU A 424 -0.60 21.92 15.38
CA GLU A 424 0.63 21.64 14.65
C GLU A 424 1.63 20.83 15.48
N ASP A 425 1.77 21.14 16.76
CA ASP A 425 2.65 20.42 17.69
C ASP A 425 2.30 18.92 17.77
N ILE A 426 0.99 18.59 17.79
CA ILE A 426 0.55 17.20 17.84
C ILE A 426 0.78 16.50 16.50
N LYS A 427 0.58 17.20 15.40
CA LYS A 427 0.87 16.63 14.07
C LYS A 427 2.34 16.31 13.92
N GLN A 428 3.23 17.21 14.34
CA GLN A 428 4.68 16.97 14.31
C GLN A 428 5.10 15.85 15.28
N ALA A 429 4.59 15.84 16.50
CA ALA A 429 4.84 14.77 17.46
C ALA A 429 4.37 13.40 16.95
N HIS A 430 3.22 13.37 16.28
CA HIS A 430 2.67 12.18 15.65
C HIS A 430 3.57 11.67 14.49
N ALA A 431 4.02 12.58 13.61
CA ALA A 431 4.91 12.23 12.51
C ALA A 431 6.27 11.74 13.02
N ALA A 432 6.85 12.44 14.00
CA ALA A 432 8.11 12.02 14.63
C ALA A 432 8.01 10.66 15.35
N ALA A 433 6.85 10.32 15.92
CA ALA A 433 6.62 9.01 16.52
C ALA A 433 6.64 7.89 15.46
N ILE A 434 6.02 8.11 14.29
CA ILE A 434 6.06 7.15 13.18
C ILE A 434 7.50 7.03 12.63
N GLU A 435 8.16 8.16 12.39
CA GLU A 435 9.54 8.19 11.90
C GLU A 435 10.48 7.38 12.81
N SER A 436 10.46 7.63 14.12
CA SER A 436 11.26 6.87 15.08
C SER A 436 10.92 5.37 15.05
N TYR A 437 9.64 5.02 14.95
CA TYR A 437 9.25 3.61 14.88
C TYR A 437 9.77 2.94 13.59
N ILE A 438 9.73 3.64 12.46
CA ILE A 438 10.26 3.12 11.19
C ILE A 438 11.77 2.90 11.30
N GLU A 439 12.51 3.86 11.85
CA GLU A 439 13.96 3.73 12.01
C GLU A 439 14.35 2.55 12.92
N ASP A 440 13.60 2.30 13.99
CA ASP A 440 13.95 1.31 15.00
C ASP A 440 13.40 -0.10 14.70
N HIS A 441 12.27 -0.22 13.96
CA HIS A 441 11.49 -1.47 13.91
C HIS A 441 11.03 -1.90 12.52
N VAL A 442 11.39 -1.18 11.45
CA VAL A 442 10.95 -1.45 10.07
C VAL A 442 12.16 -1.63 9.17
N GLY A 443 12.06 -2.51 8.19
CA GLY A 443 13.13 -2.79 7.24
C GLY A 443 14.26 -3.62 7.86
N LEU A 444 15.38 -3.68 7.17
CA LEU A 444 16.57 -4.40 7.60
C LEU A 444 17.31 -3.63 8.69
N ASN A 445 17.72 -4.34 9.73
CA ASN A 445 18.60 -3.81 10.77
C ASN A 445 20.08 -4.06 10.40
N GLU A 446 21.01 -3.53 11.20
CA GLU A 446 22.46 -3.72 11.02
C GLU A 446 22.92 -5.19 11.01
N ASN A 447 22.12 -6.09 11.59
CA ASN A 447 22.40 -7.53 11.63
C ASN A 447 21.78 -8.30 10.45
N GLY A 448 21.06 -7.63 9.57
CA GLY A 448 20.36 -8.24 8.42
C GLY A 448 18.98 -8.84 8.76
N ASP A 449 18.49 -8.69 10.01
CA ASP A 449 17.14 -9.13 10.38
C ASP A 449 16.12 -8.09 9.97
N CYS A 450 15.01 -8.52 9.38
CA CYS A 450 13.94 -7.62 9.00
C CYS A 450 12.98 -7.34 10.17
N GLY A 451 12.44 -6.14 10.17
CA GLY A 451 11.45 -5.68 11.14
C GLY A 451 10.15 -6.51 11.13
N LYS A 452 9.32 -6.31 12.16
CA LYS A 452 8.09 -7.08 12.39
C LYS A 452 6.81 -6.31 12.07
N MET A 453 6.87 -5.37 11.12
CA MET A 453 5.71 -4.65 10.62
C MET A 453 5.06 -5.40 9.44
N TYR A 454 4.12 -6.30 9.73
CA TYR A 454 3.54 -7.23 8.73
C TYR A 454 2.35 -6.67 7.95
N PHE A 455 1.89 -5.44 8.24
CA PHE A 455 0.69 -4.86 7.67
C PHE A 455 0.99 -4.01 6.43
N GLN A 456 0.80 -4.61 5.28
CA GLN A 456 1.13 -4.02 3.99
C GLN A 456 0.41 -2.70 3.71
N ARG A 457 -0.88 -2.58 4.07
CA ARG A 457 -1.65 -1.35 3.84
C ARG A 457 -1.11 -0.17 4.64
N THR A 458 -0.66 -0.43 5.87
CA THR A 458 -0.07 0.61 6.71
C THR A 458 1.28 1.06 6.17
N LEU A 459 2.12 0.13 5.66
CA LEU A 459 3.38 0.47 5.00
C LEU A 459 3.15 1.34 3.74
N GLU A 460 2.16 0.99 2.92
CA GLU A 460 1.77 1.77 1.73
C GLU A 460 1.27 3.17 2.11
N ASP A 461 0.52 3.28 3.20
CA ASP A 461 0.00 4.54 3.71
C ASP A 461 1.13 5.44 4.25
N TRP A 462 2.09 4.86 4.99
CA TRP A 462 3.30 5.56 5.44
C TRP A 462 4.16 6.03 4.27
N ALA A 463 4.33 5.20 3.24
CA ALA A 463 5.12 5.57 2.06
C ALA A 463 4.57 6.81 1.35
N GLY A 464 3.26 6.99 1.34
CA GLY A 464 2.59 8.13 0.71
C GLY A 464 2.27 9.30 1.64
N PHE A 465 2.60 9.21 2.95
CA PHE A 465 2.12 10.14 3.96
C PHE A 465 2.54 11.60 3.70
N ASP A 466 1.55 12.50 3.76
CA ASP A 466 1.72 13.94 3.65
C ASP A 466 1.12 14.63 4.88
N ILE A 467 1.97 15.27 5.67
CA ILE A 467 1.59 15.96 6.89
C ILE A 467 0.58 17.10 6.65
N ASN A 468 0.63 17.71 5.46
CA ASN A 468 -0.26 18.81 5.09
C ASN A 468 -1.64 18.33 4.60
N ASN A 469 -1.75 17.05 4.17
CA ASN A 469 -2.97 16.46 3.62
C ASN A 469 -3.34 15.15 4.31
N ARG A 470 -3.39 15.16 5.63
CA ARG A 470 -3.57 13.98 6.50
C ARG A 470 -4.89 13.25 6.33
N THR A 471 -5.92 13.89 5.79
CA THR A 471 -7.27 13.32 5.66
C THR A 471 -7.38 12.11 4.73
N LYS A 472 -6.31 11.78 4.00
CA LYS A 472 -6.22 10.63 3.10
C LYS A 472 -5.46 9.44 3.70
N PHE A 473 -4.90 9.60 4.91
CA PHE A 473 -3.95 8.67 5.51
C PHE A 473 -4.45 8.12 6.84
N ASP A 474 -5.61 7.47 6.82
CA ASP A 474 -6.30 6.96 8.01
C ASP A 474 -5.44 5.93 8.77
N ALA A 475 -4.68 5.09 8.04
CA ALA A 475 -3.78 4.11 8.66
C ALA A 475 -2.57 4.77 9.35
N SER A 476 -1.98 5.79 8.74
CA SER A 476 -0.89 6.56 9.35
C SER A 476 -1.36 7.25 10.64
N ILE A 477 -2.56 7.84 10.63
CA ILE A 477 -3.09 8.52 11.82
C ILE A 477 -3.29 7.52 12.95
N SER A 478 -3.97 6.41 12.70
CA SER A 478 -4.26 5.42 13.75
C SER A 478 -3.00 4.71 14.25
N SER A 479 -2.06 4.35 13.37
CA SER A 479 -0.79 3.71 13.76
C SER A 479 0.09 4.65 14.58
N GLY A 480 0.23 5.92 14.19
CA GLY A 480 0.96 6.91 14.95
C GLY A 480 0.36 7.16 16.34
N LEU A 481 -0.98 7.17 16.47
CA LEU A 481 -1.64 7.24 17.77
C LEU A 481 -1.35 6.00 18.64
N ALA A 482 -1.25 4.80 18.06
CA ALA A 482 -0.85 3.60 18.79
C ALA A 482 0.59 3.71 19.32
N ILE A 483 1.52 4.22 18.50
CA ILE A 483 2.91 4.46 18.90
C ILE A 483 2.96 5.46 20.06
N MET A 484 2.30 6.62 19.91
CA MET A 484 2.23 7.65 20.96
C MET A 484 1.62 7.09 22.26
N ALA A 485 0.62 6.22 22.16
CA ALA A 485 0.00 5.59 23.32
C ALA A 485 0.95 4.66 24.06
N CYS A 486 1.81 3.92 23.34
CA CYS A 486 2.83 3.04 23.93
C CYS A 486 4.02 3.82 24.51
N GLN A 487 4.34 5.00 23.99
CA GLN A 487 5.38 5.90 24.51
C GLN A 487 4.95 6.72 25.74
N ARG A 488 3.76 6.52 26.26
CA ARG A 488 3.17 7.29 27.39
C ARG A 488 4.08 7.43 28.62
N HIS A 489 4.98 6.47 28.84
CA HIS A 489 5.92 6.50 29.96
C HIS A 489 7.07 7.51 29.78
N LEU A 490 7.36 7.89 28.52
CA LEU A 490 8.37 8.91 28.20
C LEU A 490 7.83 10.32 28.48
N TYR A 491 6.52 10.51 28.30
CA TYR A 491 5.85 11.81 28.46
C TYR A 491 5.10 11.96 29.79
N ALA A 492 4.82 10.86 30.50
CA ALA A 492 4.30 10.94 31.85
C ALA A 492 5.41 11.53 32.72
N SER A 493 5.25 12.80 33.14
CA SER A 493 6.01 13.30 34.28
C SER A 493 5.92 12.22 35.34
N LYS A 494 7.07 11.74 35.86
CA LYS A 494 7.11 10.84 37.01
C LYS A 494 6.17 11.48 38.03
N SER A 495 4.93 11.00 38.13
CA SER A 495 4.17 11.29 39.31
C SER A 495 5.10 10.85 40.42
N THR A 496 5.42 11.72 41.36
CA THR A 496 5.94 11.32 42.62
C THR A 496 4.97 10.25 43.10
N ARG A 497 5.23 8.99 42.77
CA ARG A 497 4.59 7.89 43.45
C ARG A 497 4.92 8.20 44.88
N GLU A 498 3.90 8.53 45.68
CA GLU A 498 4.02 8.32 47.09
C GLU A 498 4.58 6.91 47.21
N VAL A 499 5.84 6.83 47.60
CA VAL A 499 6.47 5.55 47.93
C VAL A 499 5.56 5.05 49.00
N LYS A 500 4.66 4.10 48.70
CA LYS A 500 3.99 3.35 49.76
C LYS A 500 5.12 2.79 50.58
N LYS A 501 5.32 3.38 51.76
CA LYS A 501 6.28 2.90 52.71
C LYS A 501 5.98 1.41 52.87
N LEU A 502 6.86 0.56 52.36
CA LEU A 502 6.74 -0.87 52.53
C LEU A 502 6.89 -1.09 54.03
N ASP A 503 5.78 -1.42 54.68
CA ASP A 503 5.80 -1.87 56.07
C ASP A 503 6.41 -3.27 56.05
N PHE A 504 7.73 -3.35 56.29
CA PHE A 504 8.45 -4.60 56.33
C PHE A 504 8.15 -5.43 57.58
N GLY A 505 7.21 -4.99 58.42
CA GLY A 505 6.79 -5.75 59.58
C GLY A 505 7.86 -5.92 60.65
N PHE A 506 9.00 -5.23 60.55
CA PHE A 506 10.03 -5.26 61.59
C PHE A 506 9.60 -4.38 62.75
N SER A 507 9.17 -4.98 63.83
CA SER A 507 9.02 -4.31 65.12
C SER A 507 10.29 -4.48 65.94
N ARG A 508 10.88 -3.36 66.37
CA ARG A 508 11.88 -3.40 67.45
C ARG A 508 11.17 -3.35 68.76
N TYR A 509 11.51 -4.31 69.64
CA TYR A 509 11.13 -4.19 71.02
C TYR A 509 12.09 -3.19 71.71
N ASN A 510 11.56 -2.16 72.29
CA ASN A 510 12.29 -1.29 73.15
C ASN A 510 12.47 -1.98 74.57
N ASN A 511 13.36 -1.48 75.42
CA ASN A 511 13.67 -2.06 76.73
C ASN A 511 12.43 -2.16 77.66
N SER A 512 11.26 -1.63 77.30
CA SER A 512 10.04 -1.77 78.06
C SER A 512 9.08 -2.84 77.51
N GLY A 513 9.47 -3.62 76.48
CA GLY A 513 8.66 -4.70 75.92
C GLY A 513 7.51 -4.22 74.98
N GLN A 514 7.41 -2.93 74.69
CA GLN A 514 6.43 -2.41 73.78
C GLN A 514 6.94 -2.41 72.34
N SER A 515 6.12 -2.92 71.39
CA SER A 515 6.45 -2.89 69.97
C SER A 515 6.19 -1.51 69.36
N SER A 516 7.20 -0.90 68.78
CA SER A 516 6.98 0.30 67.95
C SER A 516 7.11 -0.07 66.47
N LYS A 517 6.13 0.30 65.64
CA LYS A 517 6.25 0.20 64.20
C LYS A 517 7.26 1.24 63.72
N ILE A 518 8.30 0.80 63.07
CA ILE A 518 9.22 1.69 62.36
C ILE A 518 8.54 2.07 61.06
N ILE A 519 8.08 3.28 61.00
CA ILE A 519 7.60 3.91 59.75
C ILE A 519 8.84 4.55 59.13
N GLN A 520 9.31 4.00 58.06
CA GLN A 520 10.30 4.65 57.19
C GLN A 520 9.63 5.43 56.08
#